data_4adeab519e34d5d58ab357829df70b9c
#
_entry.id   4adeab519e34d5d58ab357829df70b9c
#
_cell.length_a   1.000
_cell.length_b   1.000
_cell.length_c   1.000
_cell.angle_alpha   90.00
_cell.angle_beta   90.00
_cell.angle_gamma   90.00
#
_symmetry.space_group_name_H-M   'P 1'
#
loop_
_entity.id
_entity.type
_entity.pdbx_description
1 polymer ?
#
loop_
_entity_poly.entity_id
_entity_poly.type
_entity_poly.pdbx_seq_one_letter_code
_entity_poly.pdbx_strand_id
1 'polypeptide(L)'
;MDINGKVAVVTGGASGIGQAVTRRIAGAGGKVVIFDLNEDAGQAMVAELGADNCLYAKVNVVDEDSAKAGIEAAVSAFGTIHINVNCAGIGNAAKTLGRDGPFPMDVWSKVIAVNLTGTFNVLRLCAEVMAKHDPVNDDGSRGVIINTASVAAYEGQMGQAAYSASKGGIV
;
A
#
# COMPACT_ATOMS: atom_id res chain seq x y z
N MET A 1 -13.50 -1.16 -14.24
CA MET A 1 -14.14 -1.77 -13.04
C MET A 1 -14.91 -0.70 -12.29
N ASP A 2 -16.19 -0.92 -12.01
CA ASP A 2 -16.94 -0.08 -11.07
C ASP A 2 -16.45 -0.36 -9.64
N ILE A 3 -16.26 0.70 -8.84
CA ILE A 3 -15.80 0.60 -7.45
C ILE A 3 -16.92 0.19 -6.49
N ASN A 4 -18.17 0.47 -6.85
CA ASN A 4 -19.32 0.18 -5.98
C ASN A 4 -19.36 -1.31 -5.59
N GLY A 5 -19.42 -1.59 -4.30
CA GLY A 5 -19.42 -2.95 -3.74
C GLY A 5 -18.07 -3.70 -3.82
N LYS A 6 -17.01 -3.10 -4.35
CA LYS A 6 -15.68 -3.72 -4.42
C LYS A 6 -14.90 -3.51 -3.13
N VAL A 7 -14.05 -4.47 -2.82
CA VAL A 7 -13.19 -4.46 -1.62
C VAL A 7 -11.78 -4.05 -2.02
N ALA A 8 -11.26 -3.04 -1.33
CA ALA A 8 -9.91 -2.51 -1.54
C ALA A 8 -9.03 -2.71 -0.31
N VAL A 9 -7.78 -3.08 -0.52
CA VAL A 9 -6.69 -2.99 0.46
C VAL A 9 -5.83 -1.79 0.08
N VAL A 10 -5.64 -0.85 1.02
CA VAL A 10 -4.83 0.36 0.83
C VAL A 10 -3.70 0.37 1.85
N THR A 11 -2.45 0.20 1.40
CA THR A 11 -1.29 0.32 2.29
C THR A 11 -0.92 1.80 2.50
N GLY A 12 -0.51 2.16 3.72
CA GLY A 12 -0.34 3.58 4.08
C GLY A 12 -1.67 4.35 4.06
N GLY A 13 -2.79 3.64 4.24
CA GLY A 13 -4.14 4.17 4.03
C GLY A 13 -4.63 5.13 5.11
N ALA A 14 -3.90 5.28 6.21
CA ALA A 14 -4.26 6.20 7.30
C ALA A 14 -3.71 7.62 7.13
N SER A 15 -2.86 7.89 6.12
CA SER A 15 -2.26 9.21 5.94
C SER A 15 -2.05 9.58 4.46
N GLY A 16 -1.86 10.87 4.19
CA GLY A 16 -1.44 11.41 2.89
C GLY A 16 -2.26 10.91 1.70
N ILE A 17 -1.56 10.41 0.67
CA ILE A 17 -2.19 9.90 -0.56
C ILE A 17 -3.07 8.69 -0.26
N GLY A 18 -2.59 7.74 0.57
CA GLY A 18 -3.36 6.57 0.94
C GLY A 18 -4.68 6.91 1.64
N GLN A 19 -4.67 7.88 2.53
CA GLN A 19 -5.87 8.38 3.21
C GLN A 19 -6.88 8.98 2.21
N ALA A 20 -6.40 9.78 1.25
CA ALA A 20 -7.25 10.34 0.21
C ALA A 20 -7.86 9.25 -0.69
N VAL A 21 -7.07 8.23 -1.05
CA VAL A 21 -7.54 7.05 -1.79
C VAL A 21 -8.59 6.29 -0.99
N THR A 22 -8.36 6.05 0.30
CA THR A 22 -9.32 5.39 1.20
C THR A 22 -10.66 6.11 1.20
N ARG A 23 -10.67 7.44 1.40
CA ARG A 23 -11.90 8.24 1.33
C ARG A 23 -12.58 8.18 -0.03
N ARG A 24 -11.79 8.23 -1.11
CA ARG A 24 -12.32 8.21 -2.48
C ARG A 24 -13.01 6.89 -2.80
N ILE A 25 -12.41 5.77 -2.41
CA ILE A 25 -12.99 4.43 -2.63
C ILE A 25 -14.26 4.26 -1.80
N ALA A 26 -14.23 4.58 -0.51
CA ALA A 26 -15.40 4.51 0.36
C ALA A 26 -16.54 5.41 -0.14
N GLY A 27 -16.23 6.65 -0.54
CA GLY A 27 -17.21 7.58 -1.12
C GLY A 27 -17.79 7.16 -2.46
N ALA A 28 -17.17 6.20 -3.16
CA ALA A 28 -17.68 5.59 -4.37
C ALA A 28 -18.46 4.27 -4.09
N GLY A 29 -18.78 3.98 -2.84
CA GLY A 29 -19.51 2.77 -2.44
C GLY A 29 -18.67 1.51 -2.33
N GLY A 30 -17.34 1.63 -2.37
CA GLY A 30 -16.41 0.53 -2.10
C GLY A 30 -16.17 0.31 -0.61
N LYS A 31 -15.71 -0.88 -0.26
CA LYS A 31 -15.24 -1.22 1.09
C LYS A 31 -13.71 -1.13 1.13
N VAL A 32 -13.15 -0.64 2.23
CA VAL A 32 -11.71 -0.41 2.33
C VAL A 32 -11.12 -1.04 3.58
N VAL A 33 -10.02 -1.75 3.40
CA VAL A 33 -9.17 -2.20 4.51
C VAL A 33 -7.89 -1.38 4.50
N ILE A 34 -7.70 -0.61 5.55
CA ILE A 34 -6.53 0.23 5.77
C ILE A 34 -5.42 -0.60 6.37
N PHE A 35 -4.28 -0.71 5.66
CA PHE A 35 -3.04 -1.26 6.19
C PHE A 35 -2.11 -0.12 6.56
N ASP A 36 -1.91 0.11 7.84
CA ASP A 36 -1.02 1.17 8.35
C ASP A 36 -0.43 0.79 9.69
N LEU A 37 0.69 1.40 10.06
CA LEU A 37 1.30 1.24 11.38
C LEU A 37 0.66 2.16 12.43
N ASN A 38 0.06 3.27 11.98
CA ASN A 38 -0.55 4.28 12.85
C ASN A 38 -1.99 3.88 13.20
N GLU A 39 -2.14 3.28 14.37
CA GLU A 39 -3.41 2.77 14.86
C GLU A 39 -4.42 3.90 15.11
N ASP A 40 -4.00 4.99 15.76
CA ASP A 40 -4.89 6.10 16.08
C ASP A 40 -5.47 6.74 14.81
N ALA A 41 -4.63 6.98 13.80
CA ALA A 41 -5.08 7.52 12.52
C ALA A 41 -5.96 6.51 11.75
N GLY A 42 -5.63 5.23 11.80
CA GLY A 42 -6.43 4.16 11.19
C GLY A 42 -7.82 4.06 11.81
N GLN A 43 -7.92 4.05 13.12
CA GLN A 43 -9.20 4.01 13.84
C GLN A 43 -10.04 5.28 13.63
N ALA A 44 -9.39 6.44 13.54
CA ALA A 44 -10.09 7.68 13.21
C ALA A 44 -10.74 7.61 11.82
N MET A 45 -10.07 6.99 10.83
CA MET A 45 -10.63 6.76 9.50
C MET A 45 -11.83 5.79 9.53
N VAL A 46 -11.76 4.74 10.33
CA VAL A 46 -12.90 3.82 10.51
C VAL A 46 -14.09 4.53 11.14
N ALA A 47 -13.85 5.37 12.16
CA ALA A 47 -14.91 6.17 12.77
C ALA A 47 -15.54 7.17 11.80
N GLU A 48 -14.74 7.77 10.89
CA GLU A 48 -15.22 8.69 9.84
C GLU A 48 -16.07 7.99 8.78
N LEU A 49 -15.61 6.82 8.29
CA LEU A 49 -16.18 6.15 7.11
C LEU A 49 -17.24 5.09 7.45
N GLY A 50 -17.33 4.70 8.73
CA GLY A 50 -18.22 3.65 9.22
C GLY A 50 -17.63 2.25 9.13
N ALA A 51 -17.78 1.48 10.19
CA ALA A 51 -17.21 0.13 10.31
C ALA A 51 -17.78 -0.89 9.30
N ASP A 52 -18.94 -0.63 8.74
CA ASP A 52 -19.53 -1.48 7.67
C ASP A 52 -18.78 -1.36 6.34
N ASN A 53 -18.06 -0.24 6.14
CA ASN A 53 -17.37 0.09 4.89
C ASN A 53 -15.85 0.20 5.04
N CYS A 54 -15.35 0.33 6.26
CA CYS A 54 -13.94 0.54 6.52
C CYS A 54 -13.44 -0.31 7.69
N LEU A 55 -12.33 -1.02 7.47
CA LEU A 55 -11.62 -1.77 8.49
C LEU A 55 -10.18 -1.24 8.59
N TYR A 56 -9.65 -1.13 9.79
CA TYR A 56 -8.23 -0.92 10.04
C TYR A 56 -7.55 -2.23 10.45
N ALA A 57 -6.41 -2.50 9.86
CA ALA A 57 -5.50 -3.57 10.26
C ALA A 57 -4.09 -2.99 10.44
N LYS A 58 -3.50 -3.23 11.62
CA LYS A 58 -2.11 -2.82 11.89
C LYS A 58 -1.17 -3.74 11.13
N VAL A 59 -0.67 -3.26 9.99
CA VAL A 59 0.18 -4.04 9.10
C VAL A 59 1.52 -3.35 8.89
N ASN A 60 2.60 -4.09 9.18
CA ASN A 60 3.93 -3.77 8.71
C ASN A 60 4.15 -4.47 7.36
N VAL A 61 4.20 -3.69 6.28
CA VAL A 61 4.33 -4.24 4.91
C VAL A 61 5.61 -5.04 4.68
N VAL A 62 6.66 -4.81 5.48
CA VAL A 62 7.94 -5.52 5.38
C VAL A 62 7.89 -6.90 6.01
N ASP A 63 6.96 -7.09 6.95
CA ASP A 63 6.78 -8.33 7.70
C ASP A 63 5.74 -9.20 6.98
N GLU A 64 6.16 -10.42 6.60
CA GLU A 64 5.30 -11.33 5.85
C GLU A 64 4.10 -11.81 6.66
N ASP A 65 4.30 -12.15 7.93
CA ASP A 65 3.23 -12.66 8.79
C ASP A 65 2.24 -11.56 9.13
N SER A 66 2.72 -10.33 9.36
CA SER A 66 1.87 -9.15 9.53
C SER A 66 1.02 -8.87 8.29
N ALA A 67 1.61 -8.97 7.09
CA ALA A 67 0.88 -8.79 5.84
C ALA A 67 -0.17 -9.90 5.63
N LYS A 68 0.16 -11.18 5.88
CA LYS A 68 -0.78 -12.30 5.82
C LYS A 68 -1.97 -12.11 6.77
N ALA A 69 -1.71 -11.76 8.02
CA ALA A 69 -2.77 -11.51 9.00
C ALA A 69 -3.71 -10.36 8.56
N GLY A 70 -3.15 -9.29 7.95
CA GLY A 70 -3.95 -8.22 7.37
C GLY A 70 -4.85 -8.69 6.23
N ILE A 71 -4.33 -9.51 5.31
CA ILE A 71 -5.10 -10.11 4.21
C ILE A 71 -6.22 -11.02 4.75
N GLU A 72 -5.92 -11.86 5.73
CA GLU A 72 -6.93 -12.72 6.38
C GLU A 72 -8.03 -11.89 7.04
N ALA A 73 -7.68 -10.80 7.72
CA ALA A 73 -8.66 -9.86 8.28
C ALA A 73 -9.54 -9.23 7.19
N ALA A 74 -8.96 -8.83 6.06
CA ALA A 74 -9.70 -8.28 4.93
C ALA A 74 -10.71 -9.29 4.35
N VAL A 75 -10.27 -10.52 4.12
CA VAL A 75 -11.12 -11.60 3.59
C VAL A 75 -12.19 -12.00 4.59
N SER A 76 -11.87 -12.08 5.88
CA SER A 76 -12.84 -12.39 6.94
C SER A 76 -13.94 -11.33 7.05
N ALA A 77 -13.59 -10.05 6.92
CA ALA A 77 -14.55 -8.95 7.04
C ALA A 77 -15.42 -8.77 5.80
N PHE A 78 -14.83 -8.90 4.60
CA PHE A 78 -15.49 -8.50 3.35
C PHE A 78 -15.52 -9.59 2.27
N GLY A 79 -15.06 -10.79 2.57
CA GLY A 79 -15.17 -11.98 1.73
C GLY A 79 -14.08 -12.12 0.67
N THR A 80 -13.54 -11.02 0.13
CA THR A 80 -12.53 -11.04 -0.94
C THR A 80 -11.78 -9.72 -1.05
N ILE A 81 -10.87 -9.62 -2.03
CA ILE A 81 -10.13 -8.39 -2.39
C ILE A 81 -10.23 -8.22 -3.91
N HIS A 82 -10.61 -7.02 -4.37
CA HIS A 82 -10.68 -6.68 -5.79
C HIS A 82 -9.67 -5.61 -6.21
N ILE A 83 -9.26 -4.76 -5.25
CA ILE A 83 -8.41 -3.60 -5.50
C ILE A 83 -7.28 -3.62 -4.47
N ASN A 84 -6.03 -3.47 -4.93
CA ASN A 84 -4.91 -3.22 -4.04
C ASN A 84 -4.24 -1.91 -4.45
N VAL A 85 -4.14 -0.97 -3.53
CA VAL A 85 -3.43 0.31 -3.74
C VAL A 85 -2.26 0.42 -2.77
N ASN A 86 -1.06 0.39 -3.30
CA ASN A 86 0.17 0.45 -2.52
C ASN A 86 0.65 1.89 -2.40
N CYS A 87 0.34 2.52 -1.25
CA CYS A 87 0.76 3.88 -0.90
C CYS A 87 1.78 3.91 0.24
N ALA A 88 1.99 2.80 0.96
CA ALA A 88 3.00 2.74 2.01
C ALA A 88 4.39 3.03 1.43
N GLY A 89 5.07 3.98 2.03
CA GLY A 89 6.40 4.36 1.58
C GLY A 89 7.02 5.42 2.49
N ILE A 90 8.34 5.42 2.50
CA ILE A 90 9.15 6.39 3.24
C ILE A 90 10.14 7.07 2.30
N GLY A 91 10.41 8.34 2.57
CA GLY A 91 11.49 9.07 1.93
C GLY A 91 12.67 9.25 2.88
N ASN A 92 13.84 9.43 2.30
CA ASN A 92 15.00 9.89 3.03
C ASN A 92 15.87 10.78 2.16
N ALA A 93 16.37 11.88 2.72
CA ALA A 93 17.26 12.81 2.07
C ALA A 93 18.67 12.68 2.68
N ALA A 94 19.53 11.89 2.04
CA ALA A 94 20.95 11.81 2.39
C ALA A 94 21.78 11.66 1.11
N LYS A 95 22.89 12.42 1.02
CA LYS A 95 23.80 12.33 -0.11
C LYS A 95 24.58 11.01 -0.08
N THR A 96 24.93 10.48 -1.26
CA THR A 96 25.81 9.29 -1.38
C THR A 96 27.15 9.50 -0.64
N LEU A 97 27.68 10.72 -0.73
CA LEU A 97 28.77 11.19 0.13
C LEU A 97 28.37 12.53 0.74
N GLY A 98 28.09 12.54 2.04
CA GLY A 98 27.74 13.71 2.83
C GLY A 98 28.95 14.32 3.54
N ARG A 99 28.68 15.34 4.38
CA ARG A 99 29.74 15.97 5.20
C ARG A 99 30.30 15.00 6.25
N ASP A 100 29.43 14.15 6.79
CA ASP A 100 29.74 13.24 7.91
C ASP A 100 30.12 11.82 7.43
N GLY A 101 30.25 11.62 6.11
CA GLY A 101 30.66 10.35 5.54
C GLY A 101 29.72 9.79 4.46
N PRO A 102 29.87 8.52 4.11
CA PRO A 102 29.05 7.86 3.10
C PRO A 102 27.62 7.66 3.56
N PHE A 103 26.70 7.46 2.60
CA PHE A 103 25.28 7.17 2.86
C PHE A 103 25.13 5.96 3.81
N PRO A 104 24.35 6.07 4.90
CA PRO A 104 24.13 4.96 5.83
C PRO A 104 23.38 3.79 5.18
N MET A 105 23.96 2.59 5.26
CA MET A 105 23.37 1.39 4.62
C MET A 105 22.09 0.88 5.30
N ASP A 106 21.90 1.14 6.57
CA ASP A 106 20.65 0.85 7.30
C ASP A 106 19.48 1.67 6.76
N VAL A 107 19.75 2.93 6.44
CA VAL A 107 18.77 3.83 5.81
C VAL A 107 18.43 3.36 4.40
N TRP A 108 19.42 2.99 3.59
CA TRP A 108 19.21 2.38 2.28
C TRP A 108 18.33 1.16 2.38
N SER A 109 18.72 0.22 3.22
CA SER A 109 18.00 -1.06 3.41
C SER A 109 16.56 -0.84 3.86
N LYS A 110 16.32 0.12 4.77
CA LYS A 110 14.98 0.46 5.24
C LYS A 110 14.09 1.02 4.14
N VAL A 111 14.61 1.93 3.30
CA VAL A 111 13.85 2.50 2.18
C VAL A 111 13.48 1.44 1.15
N ILE A 112 14.45 0.59 0.76
CA ILE A 112 14.19 -0.52 -0.16
C ILE A 112 13.19 -1.51 0.43
N ALA A 113 13.36 -1.88 1.69
CA ALA A 113 12.48 -2.82 2.38
C ALA A 113 11.03 -2.32 2.40
N VAL A 114 10.79 -1.07 2.78
CA VAL A 114 9.41 -0.53 2.85
C VAL A 114 8.83 -0.30 1.47
N ASN A 115 9.54 0.47 0.62
CA ASN A 115 8.97 0.98 -0.63
C ASN A 115 8.86 -0.08 -1.72
N LEU A 116 9.81 -1.01 -1.81
CA LEU A 116 9.89 -2.00 -2.88
C LEU A 116 9.47 -3.38 -2.39
N THR A 117 10.20 -3.94 -1.42
CA THR A 117 9.91 -5.28 -0.89
C THR A 117 8.52 -5.34 -0.25
N GLY A 118 8.16 -4.34 0.57
CA GLY A 118 6.85 -4.25 1.21
C GLY A 118 5.70 -4.10 0.22
N THR A 119 5.89 -3.33 -0.86
CA THR A 119 4.92 -3.25 -1.95
C THR A 119 4.72 -4.62 -2.59
N PHE A 120 5.81 -5.31 -2.96
CA PHE A 120 5.73 -6.65 -3.55
C PHE A 120 5.09 -7.66 -2.58
N ASN A 121 5.43 -7.58 -1.28
CA ASN A 121 4.88 -8.48 -0.28
C ASN A 121 3.34 -8.40 -0.20
N VAL A 122 2.76 -7.21 -0.18
CA VAL A 122 1.30 -7.05 -0.11
C VAL A 122 0.64 -7.37 -1.45
N LEU A 123 1.19 -6.89 -2.57
CA LEU A 123 0.58 -7.12 -3.89
C LEU A 123 0.46 -8.61 -4.24
N ARG A 124 1.50 -9.43 -3.94
CA ARG A 124 1.46 -10.87 -4.24
C ARG A 124 0.38 -11.61 -3.44
N LEU A 125 0.15 -11.21 -2.18
CA LEU A 125 -0.90 -11.77 -1.32
C LEU A 125 -2.29 -11.33 -1.78
N CYS A 126 -2.46 -10.07 -2.17
CA CYS A 126 -3.70 -9.59 -2.78
C CYS A 126 -3.99 -10.31 -4.11
N ALA A 127 -2.97 -10.49 -4.96
CA ALA A 127 -3.11 -11.20 -6.23
C ALA A 127 -3.54 -12.65 -6.04
N GLU A 128 -3.04 -13.33 -5.01
CA GLU A 128 -3.47 -14.68 -4.66
C GLU A 128 -4.96 -14.75 -4.33
N VAL A 129 -5.49 -13.77 -3.57
CA VAL A 129 -6.93 -13.68 -3.28
C VAL A 129 -7.73 -13.38 -4.54
N MET A 130 -7.28 -12.39 -5.34
CA MET A 130 -7.93 -12.02 -6.60
C MET A 130 -8.02 -13.18 -7.60
N ALA A 131 -7.02 -14.05 -7.64
CA ALA A 131 -7.00 -15.20 -8.54
C ALA A 131 -8.08 -16.26 -8.20
N LYS A 132 -8.60 -16.27 -6.98
CA LYS A 132 -9.52 -17.29 -6.47
C LYS A 132 -11.00 -16.99 -6.70
N HIS A 133 -11.38 -15.75 -7.01
CA HIS A 133 -12.78 -15.41 -7.31
C HIS A 133 -13.04 -15.28 -8.82
N ASP A 134 -14.32 -15.27 -9.19
CA ASP A 134 -14.75 -15.10 -10.58
C ASP A 134 -14.33 -13.73 -11.16
N PRO A 135 -14.20 -13.63 -12.50
CA PRO A 135 -13.97 -12.36 -13.15
C PRO A 135 -14.99 -11.29 -12.72
N VAL A 136 -14.51 -10.06 -12.54
CA VAL A 136 -15.34 -8.90 -12.15
C VAL A 136 -15.76 -8.04 -13.34
N ASN A 137 -15.23 -8.31 -14.52
CA ASN A 137 -15.51 -7.66 -15.78
C ASN A 137 -15.59 -8.68 -16.92
N ASP A 138 -16.19 -8.28 -18.04
CA ASP A 138 -16.35 -9.09 -19.26
C ASP A 138 -15.01 -9.42 -19.95
N ASP A 139 -13.95 -8.65 -19.64
CA ASP A 139 -12.58 -8.88 -20.14
C ASP A 139 -11.80 -9.99 -19.39
N GLY A 140 -12.45 -10.62 -18.41
CA GLY A 140 -11.85 -11.65 -17.57
C GLY A 140 -11.01 -11.13 -16.40
N SER A 141 -10.95 -9.80 -16.18
CA SER A 141 -10.22 -9.22 -15.04
C SER A 141 -10.82 -9.64 -13.71
N ARG A 142 -9.95 -10.00 -12.75
CA ARG A 142 -10.34 -10.40 -11.38
C ARG A 142 -10.06 -9.31 -10.34
N GLY A 143 -9.32 -8.28 -10.70
CA GLY A 143 -8.95 -7.18 -9.81
C GLY A 143 -7.98 -6.22 -10.46
N VAL A 144 -7.55 -5.24 -9.68
CA VAL A 144 -6.56 -4.25 -10.10
C VAL A 144 -5.55 -3.99 -8.99
N ILE A 145 -4.28 -3.89 -9.36
CA ILE A 145 -3.19 -3.51 -8.46
C ILE A 145 -2.62 -2.18 -8.94
N ILE A 146 -2.55 -1.21 -8.04
CA ILE A 146 -2.07 0.14 -8.30
C ILE A 146 -0.89 0.41 -7.37
N ASN A 147 0.27 0.69 -7.95
CA ASN A 147 1.48 1.00 -7.20
C ASN A 147 1.83 2.48 -7.32
N THR A 148 2.21 3.09 -6.21
CA THR A 148 2.63 4.49 -6.17
C THR A 148 4.10 4.61 -6.59
N ALA A 149 4.33 4.98 -7.84
CA ALA A 149 5.64 5.32 -8.36
C ALA A 149 6.05 6.77 -7.98
N SER A 150 7.05 7.30 -8.62
CA SER A 150 7.50 8.70 -8.45
C SER A 150 8.24 9.16 -9.69
N VAL A 151 8.23 10.47 -9.95
CA VAL A 151 9.14 11.11 -10.90
C VAL A 151 10.60 10.80 -10.58
N ALA A 152 10.94 10.57 -9.31
CA ALA A 152 12.28 10.17 -8.86
C ALA A 152 12.75 8.81 -9.42
N ALA A 153 11.86 8.02 -10.04
CA ALA A 153 12.23 6.82 -10.78
C ALA A 153 12.98 7.14 -12.09
N TYR A 154 12.68 8.30 -12.67
CA TYR A 154 13.20 8.74 -13.98
C TYR A 154 14.17 9.91 -13.84
N GLU A 155 13.89 10.83 -12.91
CA GLU A 155 14.68 12.02 -12.66
C GLU A 155 15.24 11.93 -11.23
N GLY A 156 16.50 11.52 -11.11
CA GLY A 156 17.16 11.42 -9.83
C GLY A 156 17.38 12.79 -9.20
N GLN A 157 17.14 12.90 -7.89
CA GLN A 157 17.48 14.07 -7.10
C GLN A 157 18.67 13.81 -6.19
N MET A 158 19.48 14.84 -5.95
CA MET A 158 20.56 14.77 -4.98
C MET A 158 19.97 14.43 -3.59
N GLY A 159 20.52 13.41 -2.96
CA GLY A 159 20.05 12.94 -1.66
C GLY A 159 18.92 11.90 -1.69
N GLN A 160 18.46 11.46 -2.87
CA GLN A 160 17.38 10.49 -2.99
C GLN A 160 17.80 9.14 -3.59
N ALA A 161 19.06 8.74 -3.49
CA ALA A 161 19.55 7.51 -4.13
C ALA A 161 18.72 6.27 -3.78
N ALA A 162 18.46 6.02 -2.50
CA ALA A 162 17.64 4.89 -2.07
C ALA A 162 16.18 5.02 -2.50
N TYR A 163 15.61 6.22 -2.39
CA TYR A 163 14.22 6.48 -2.80
C TYR A 163 14.05 6.30 -4.31
N SER A 164 14.93 6.88 -5.12
CA SER A 164 14.92 6.73 -6.58
C SER A 164 15.07 5.28 -7.01
N ALA A 165 16.01 4.54 -6.40
CA ALA A 165 16.19 3.11 -6.65
C ALA A 165 14.92 2.31 -6.31
N SER A 166 14.28 2.59 -5.16
CA SER A 166 13.04 1.92 -4.78
C SER A 166 11.90 2.20 -5.75
N LYS A 167 11.77 3.46 -6.20
CA LYS A 167 10.70 3.87 -7.13
C LYS A 167 10.97 3.43 -8.57
N GLY A 168 12.25 3.32 -8.98
CA GLY A 168 12.65 2.65 -10.23
C GLY A 168 12.29 1.17 -10.24
N GLY A 169 12.43 0.48 -9.10
CA GLY A 169 11.99 -0.91 -8.96
C GLY A 169 10.47 -1.10 -8.98
N ILE A 170 9.69 -0.07 -8.65
CA ILE A 170 8.22 -0.08 -8.73
C ILE A 170 7.74 0.04 -10.19
N VAL A 171 8.42 0.85 -11.02
CA VAL A 171 8.13 1.04 -12.46
C VAL A 171 8.49 -0.19 -13.25
#